data_1af3810548fae981bdab09b81a8b3dd0
#
_entry.id   1af3810548fae981bdab09b81a8b3dd0
#
_cell.length_a   1.000
_cell.length_b   1.000
_cell.length_c   1.000
_cell.angle_alpha   90.00
_cell.angle_beta   90.00
_cell.angle_gamma   90.00
#
_symmetry.space_group_name_H-M   'P 1'
#
loop_
_entity.id
_entity.type
_entity.pdbx_description
1 polymer ?
#
loop_
_entity_poly.entity_id
_entity_poly.type
_entity_poly.pdbx_seq_one_letter_code
_entity_poly.pdbx_strand_id
1 'polypeptide(L)'
;MKKNILKVYYGTYIMTHWIVVFSALMLLVVFLVLPDSSPDTLWDIVLGYTILLSILTFSIIDTLYRIQRAEISEEGITIYSVIFSTIKVLKWNELYDVRTESLITFTTVNGGYNSSRDWIVLYTDSSQKERMWGAGIDNRKKKGPWYIACTKENLTVITEYIIKYAPHICDDPNVFF
;
A
#
# COMPACT_ATOMS: atom_id res chain seq x y z
N MET A 1 7.38 17.78 20.84
CA MET A 1 7.13 17.97 19.40
C MET A 1 5.83 17.29 19.03
N LYS A 2 4.92 17.96 18.33
CA LYS A 2 3.67 17.37 17.87
C LYS A 2 3.97 16.59 16.59
N LYS A 3 3.90 15.27 16.66
CA LYS A 3 4.03 14.42 15.46
C LYS A 3 2.69 14.39 14.75
N ASN A 4 2.68 14.71 13.47
CA ASN A 4 1.49 14.56 12.64
C ASN A 4 1.47 13.16 12.01
N ILE A 5 0.32 12.51 12.08
CA ILE A 5 0.13 11.16 11.54
C ILE A 5 -0.57 11.27 10.18
N LEU A 6 0.03 10.68 9.17
CA LEU A 6 -0.47 10.63 7.80
C LEU A 6 -1.08 9.25 7.51
N LYS A 7 -2.14 9.23 6.71
CA LYS A 7 -2.74 8.00 6.19
C LYS A 7 -1.95 7.52 4.97
N VAL A 8 -1.25 6.41 5.09
CA VAL A 8 -0.44 5.87 3.99
C VAL A 8 -1.31 5.27 2.90
N TYR A 9 -2.35 4.48 3.26
CA TYR A 9 -3.27 3.89 2.30
C TYR A 9 -4.71 4.39 2.50
N TYR A 10 -5.47 4.40 1.43
CA TYR A 10 -6.91 4.61 1.52
C TYR A 10 -7.59 3.47 2.25
N GLY A 11 -8.57 3.77 3.11
CA GLY A 11 -9.31 2.75 3.85
C GLY A 11 -10.02 1.75 2.93
N THR A 12 -10.57 2.22 1.81
CA THR A 12 -11.19 1.36 0.78
C THR A 12 -10.19 0.44 0.09
N TYR A 13 -8.91 0.83 -0.03
CA TYR A 13 -7.86 -0.04 -0.57
C TYR A 13 -7.55 -1.19 0.40
N ILE A 14 -7.51 -0.93 1.69
CA ILE A 14 -7.35 -1.96 2.73
C ILE A 14 -8.58 -2.86 2.76
N MET A 15 -9.79 -2.29 2.63
CA MET A 15 -11.05 -3.03 2.67
C MET A 15 -11.15 -4.09 1.56
N THR A 16 -10.64 -3.82 0.35
CA THR A 16 -10.63 -4.82 -0.73
C THR A 16 -9.81 -6.06 -0.38
N HIS A 17 -8.70 -5.89 0.36
CA HIS A 17 -7.88 -7.02 0.82
C HIS A 17 -8.61 -7.83 1.90
N TRP A 18 -9.34 -7.17 2.80
CA TRP A 18 -10.18 -7.86 3.78
C TRP A 18 -11.29 -8.69 3.13
N ILE A 19 -11.88 -8.22 2.02
CA ILE A 19 -12.87 -9.00 1.27
C ILE A 19 -12.25 -10.32 0.77
N VAL A 20 -11.01 -10.28 0.26
CA VAL A 20 -10.30 -11.49 -0.17
C VAL A 20 -10.08 -12.45 0.99
N VAL A 21 -9.65 -11.93 2.16
CA VAL A 21 -9.46 -12.73 3.38
C VAL A 21 -10.77 -13.41 3.80
N PHE A 22 -11.88 -12.64 3.86
CA PHE A 22 -13.18 -13.18 4.23
C PHE A 22 -13.70 -14.20 3.20
N SER A 23 -13.49 -13.96 1.91
CA SER A 23 -13.89 -14.90 0.86
C SER A 23 -13.12 -16.22 0.98
N ALA A 24 -11.81 -16.15 1.23
CA ALA A 24 -10.98 -17.33 1.44
C ALA A 24 -11.39 -18.11 2.72
N LEU A 25 -11.73 -17.38 3.79
CA LEU A 25 -12.23 -17.98 5.03
C LEU A 25 -13.57 -18.67 4.81
N MET A 26 -14.50 -18.04 4.10
CA MET A 26 -15.80 -18.64 3.78
C MET A 26 -15.65 -19.90 2.94
N LEU A 27 -14.77 -19.90 1.94
CA LEU A 27 -14.46 -21.10 1.17
C LEU A 27 -13.91 -22.23 2.04
N LEU A 28 -13.02 -21.89 2.99
CA LEU A 28 -12.52 -22.88 3.94
C LEU A 28 -13.62 -23.47 4.81
N VAL A 29 -14.54 -22.64 5.32
CA VAL A 29 -15.70 -23.07 6.12
C VAL A 29 -16.62 -23.99 5.28
N VAL A 30 -16.93 -23.59 4.05
CA VAL A 30 -17.74 -24.41 3.12
C VAL A 30 -17.10 -25.77 2.92
N PHE A 31 -15.78 -25.82 2.71
CA PHE A 31 -15.03 -27.06 2.52
C PHE A 31 -15.03 -27.94 3.79
N LEU A 32 -15.11 -27.35 4.98
CA LEU A 32 -15.19 -28.08 6.26
C LEU A 32 -16.58 -28.64 6.54
N VAL A 33 -17.64 -27.96 6.07
CA VAL A 33 -19.03 -28.25 6.41
C VAL A 33 -19.72 -29.17 5.39
N LEU A 34 -19.25 -29.18 4.14
CA LEU A 34 -19.79 -30.04 3.08
C LEU A 34 -19.01 -31.35 2.98
N PRO A 35 -19.39 -32.41 3.74
CA PRO A 35 -18.60 -33.63 3.82
C PRO A 35 -18.79 -34.62 2.69
N ASP A 36 -19.61 -34.34 1.65
CA ASP A 36 -20.17 -35.40 0.82
C ASP A 36 -19.86 -35.40 -0.68
N SER A 37 -18.83 -34.79 -1.10
CA SER A 37 -18.19 -35.28 -2.31
C SER A 37 -17.09 -36.22 -1.85
N SER A 38 -17.33 -37.53 -1.87
CA SER A 38 -16.31 -38.52 -1.51
C SER A 38 -15.02 -38.19 -2.26
N PRO A 39 -14.04 -37.59 -1.62
CA PRO A 39 -12.77 -37.37 -2.30
C PRO A 39 -12.19 -38.78 -2.51
N ASP A 40 -11.89 -39.09 -3.76
CA ASP A 40 -11.41 -40.40 -4.13
C ASP A 40 -10.12 -40.80 -3.42
N THR A 41 -9.44 -39.80 -2.83
CA THR A 41 -8.25 -40.06 -2.03
C THR A 41 -8.12 -39.07 -0.83
N LEU A 42 -7.59 -39.53 0.29
CA LEU A 42 -7.22 -38.71 1.45
C LEU A 42 -6.26 -37.58 1.05
N TRP A 43 -5.45 -37.79 0.03
CA TRP A 43 -4.48 -36.83 -0.48
C TRP A 43 -5.14 -35.60 -1.09
N ASP A 44 -6.28 -35.74 -1.78
CA ASP A 44 -6.98 -34.61 -2.39
C ASP A 44 -7.54 -33.67 -1.33
N ILE A 45 -8.02 -34.23 -0.22
CA ILE A 45 -8.46 -33.46 0.95
C ILE A 45 -7.28 -32.68 1.55
N VAL A 46 -6.19 -33.37 1.85
CA VAL A 46 -5.00 -32.77 2.47
C VAL A 46 -4.43 -31.67 1.58
N LEU A 47 -4.36 -31.91 0.28
CA LEU A 47 -3.87 -30.92 -0.68
C LEU A 47 -4.79 -29.70 -0.74
N GLY A 48 -6.12 -29.90 -0.82
CA GLY A 48 -7.10 -28.82 -0.86
C GLY A 48 -7.02 -27.90 0.39
N TYR A 49 -6.97 -28.50 1.60
CA TYR A 49 -6.79 -27.74 2.84
C TYR A 49 -5.46 -26.99 2.88
N THR A 50 -4.38 -27.63 2.44
CA THR A 50 -3.05 -27.01 2.44
C THR A 50 -3.03 -25.77 1.55
N ILE A 51 -3.61 -25.86 0.36
CA ILE A 51 -3.70 -24.74 -0.58
C ILE A 51 -4.56 -23.61 0.01
N LEU A 52 -5.75 -23.91 0.52
CA LEU A 52 -6.65 -22.90 1.09
C LEU A 52 -6.04 -22.19 2.31
N LEU A 53 -5.41 -22.93 3.21
CA LEU A 53 -4.72 -22.37 4.37
C LEU A 53 -3.53 -21.49 3.94
N SER A 54 -2.80 -21.90 2.91
CA SER A 54 -1.69 -21.12 2.37
C SER A 54 -2.18 -19.79 1.77
N ILE A 55 -3.26 -19.80 0.99
CA ILE A 55 -3.88 -18.60 0.41
C ILE A 55 -4.38 -17.68 1.53
N LEU A 56 -5.07 -18.23 2.53
CA LEU A 56 -5.60 -17.47 3.65
C LEU A 56 -4.47 -16.81 4.44
N THR A 57 -3.44 -17.56 4.79
CA THR A 57 -2.27 -17.06 5.53
C THR A 57 -1.57 -15.95 4.77
N PHE A 58 -1.31 -16.15 3.47
CA PHE A 58 -0.69 -15.14 2.63
C PHE A 58 -1.55 -13.87 2.54
N SER A 59 -2.88 -14.01 2.35
CA SER A 59 -3.81 -12.88 2.27
C SER A 59 -3.88 -12.10 3.58
N ILE A 60 -3.84 -12.77 4.72
CA ILE A 60 -3.80 -12.11 6.04
C ILE A 60 -2.49 -11.33 6.19
N ILE A 61 -1.35 -11.94 5.92
CA ILE A 61 -0.04 -11.30 6.04
C ILE A 61 0.03 -10.08 5.11
N ASP A 62 -0.39 -10.20 3.85
CA ASP A 62 -0.39 -9.07 2.89
C ASP A 62 -1.32 -7.95 3.35
N THR A 63 -2.52 -8.27 3.86
CA THR A 63 -3.46 -7.28 4.40
C THR A 63 -2.88 -6.55 5.60
N LEU A 64 -2.34 -7.28 6.57
CA LEU A 64 -1.74 -6.70 7.77
C LEU A 64 -0.51 -5.84 7.42
N TYR A 65 0.26 -6.23 6.40
CA TYR A 65 1.38 -5.44 5.91
C TYR A 65 0.94 -4.10 5.32
N ARG A 66 -0.26 -4.03 4.71
CA ARG A 66 -0.82 -2.80 4.13
C ARG A 66 -1.42 -1.85 5.17
N ILE A 67 -1.58 -2.28 6.41
CA ILE A 67 -1.95 -1.39 7.51
C ILE A 67 -0.69 -0.62 7.93
N GLN A 68 -0.42 0.47 7.22
CA GLN A 68 0.73 1.34 7.43
C GLN A 68 0.27 2.72 7.90
N ARG A 69 1.12 3.36 8.67
CA ARG A 69 1.01 4.78 9.04
C ARG A 69 2.32 5.48 8.73
N ALA A 70 2.26 6.76 8.46
CA ALA A 70 3.44 7.60 8.37
C ALA A 70 3.39 8.68 9.44
N GLU A 71 4.53 8.98 10.04
CA GLU A 71 4.72 10.10 10.94
C GLU A 71 5.61 11.12 10.25
N ILE A 72 5.17 12.37 10.22
CA ILE A 72 5.93 13.50 9.69
C ILE A 72 6.53 14.31 10.82
N SER A 73 7.80 14.67 10.69
CA SER A 73 8.57 15.41 11.67
C SER A 73 9.52 16.39 10.98
N GLU A 74 10.26 17.19 11.77
CA GLU A 74 11.31 18.08 11.26
C GLU A 74 12.47 17.34 10.59
N GLU A 75 12.68 16.07 10.92
CA GLU A 75 13.75 15.25 10.34
C GLU A 75 13.34 14.60 9.01
N GLY A 76 12.03 14.38 8.80
CA GLY A 76 11.53 13.70 7.61
C GLY A 76 10.23 12.95 7.85
N ILE A 77 9.96 11.99 6.97
CA ILE A 77 8.79 11.13 6.99
C ILE A 77 9.23 9.71 7.39
N THR A 78 8.61 9.17 8.44
CA THR A 78 8.84 7.79 8.88
C THR A 78 7.61 6.95 8.61
N ILE A 79 7.76 5.87 7.82
CA ILE A 79 6.70 4.94 7.49
C ILE A 79 6.84 3.70 8.40
N TYR A 80 5.74 3.34 9.06
CA TYR A 80 5.63 2.19 9.96
C TYR A 80 4.62 1.19 9.43
N SER A 81 4.90 -0.09 9.63
CA SER A 81 3.90 -1.16 9.54
C SER A 81 3.40 -1.53 10.93
N VAL A 82 2.16 -1.98 11.02
CA VAL A 82 1.59 -2.47 12.29
C VAL A 82 2.33 -3.70 12.81
N ILE A 83 2.83 -4.54 11.90
CA ILE A 83 3.52 -5.80 12.27
C ILE A 83 5.04 -5.61 12.33
N PHE A 84 5.57 -4.85 11.39
CA PHE A 84 7.01 -4.64 11.27
C PHE A 84 7.30 -3.20 11.68
N SER A 85 7.91 -2.97 12.81
CA SER A 85 8.35 -1.67 13.30
C SER A 85 8.55 -0.59 12.18
N THR A 86 9.64 0.07 12.07
CA THR A 86 9.93 1.05 11.03
C THR A 86 10.20 0.39 9.69
N ILE A 87 9.42 0.72 8.64
CA ILE A 87 9.70 0.27 7.28
C ILE A 87 10.76 1.13 6.64
N LYS A 88 10.60 2.47 6.75
CA LYS A 88 11.47 3.43 6.10
C LYS A 88 11.45 4.76 6.84
N VAL A 89 12.63 5.37 6.91
CA VAL A 89 12.83 6.76 7.29
C VAL A 89 13.30 7.51 6.04
N LEU A 90 12.56 8.54 5.65
CA LEU A 90 12.86 9.42 4.52
C LEU A 90 13.22 10.79 5.08
N LYS A 91 14.49 11.14 5.04
CA LYS A 91 14.94 12.46 5.46
C LYS A 91 14.63 13.50 4.38
N TRP A 92 14.34 14.75 4.79
CA TRP A 92 14.01 15.82 3.85
C TRP A 92 15.08 16.07 2.80
N ASN A 93 16.35 15.95 3.16
CA ASN A 93 17.48 16.12 2.25
C ASN A 93 17.72 14.91 1.31
N GLU A 94 17.06 13.78 1.56
CA GLU A 94 17.11 12.59 0.69
C GLU A 94 15.99 12.61 -0.37
N LEU A 95 14.99 13.49 -0.22
CA LEU A 95 13.92 13.61 -1.20
C LEU A 95 14.41 14.35 -2.43
N TYR A 96 14.24 13.70 -3.57
CA TYR A 96 14.54 14.28 -4.89
C TYR A 96 13.34 15.05 -5.45
N ASP A 97 12.13 14.48 -5.27
CA ASP A 97 10.90 15.06 -5.81
C ASP A 97 9.67 14.51 -5.07
N VAL A 98 8.60 15.29 -5.04
CA VAL A 98 7.30 14.90 -4.49
C VAL A 98 6.23 15.30 -5.48
N ARG A 99 5.37 14.38 -5.90
CA ARG A 99 4.30 14.64 -6.87
C ARG A 99 2.99 14.03 -6.45
N THR A 100 1.91 14.62 -6.92
CA THR A 100 0.59 13.97 -6.89
C THR A 100 0.39 13.22 -8.21
N GLU A 101 0.14 11.93 -8.12
CA GLU A 101 -0.04 11.08 -9.30
C GLU A 101 -1.27 10.21 -9.18
N SER A 102 -2.05 10.17 -10.26
CA SER A 102 -3.22 9.29 -10.38
C SER A 102 -2.76 7.91 -10.84
N LEU A 103 -2.78 6.95 -9.92
CA LEU A 103 -2.39 5.57 -10.22
C LEU A 103 -3.61 4.65 -10.30
N ILE A 104 -3.61 3.77 -11.29
CA ILE A 104 -4.62 2.72 -11.42
C ILE A 104 -4.40 1.71 -10.30
N THR A 105 -5.34 1.64 -9.35
CA THR A 105 -5.27 0.76 -8.19
C THR A 105 -5.96 -0.58 -8.41
N PHE A 106 -6.83 -0.67 -9.41
CA PHE A 106 -7.58 -1.88 -9.74
C PHE A 106 -7.96 -1.92 -11.22
N THR A 107 -7.61 -3.01 -11.91
CA THR A 107 -8.10 -3.33 -13.25
C THR A 107 -8.92 -4.60 -13.16
N THR A 108 -10.20 -4.56 -13.51
CA THR A 108 -10.97 -5.79 -13.72
C THR A 108 -10.62 -6.38 -15.09
N VAL A 109 -10.41 -7.69 -15.15
CA VAL A 109 -10.01 -8.44 -16.35
C VAL A 109 -10.97 -8.26 -17.53
N ASN A 110 -12.20 -7.79 -17.28
CA ASN A 110 -13.25 -7.60 -18.28
C ASN A 110 -13.49 -6.14 -18.68
N GLY A 111 -12.51 -5.26 -18.54
CA GLY A 111 -12.56 -3.92 -19.17
C GLY A 111 -13.54 -2.92 -18.56
N GLY A 112 -14.08 -3.16 -17.40
CA GLY A 112 -15.25 -2.43 -16.91
C GLY A 112 -15.05 -1.34 -15.85
N TYR A 113 -14.01 -1.30 -15.06
CA TYR A 113 -13.80 -0.20 -14.10
C TYR A 113 -12.33 -0.01 -13.75
N ASN A 114 -11.72 1.05 -14.25
CA ASN A 114 -10.45 1.56 -13.76
C ASN A 114 -10.72 2.51 -12.60
N SER A 115 -10.46 2.13 -11.37
CA SER A 115 -10.42 3.10 -10.28
C SER A 115 -9.01 3.70 -10.22
N SER A 116 -8.86 4.90 -10.75
CA SER A 116 -7.68 5.73 -10.48
C SER A 116 -7.84 6.41 -9.13
N ARG A 117 -6.76 6.51 -8.38
CA ARG A 117 -6.69 7.28 -7.14
C ARG A 117 -5.43 8.10 -7.13
N ASP A 118 -5.55 9.27 -6.55
CA ASP A 118 -4.43 10.19 -6.42
C ASP A 118 -3.55 9.76 -5.23
N TRP A 119 -2.26 9.74 -5.48
CA TRP A 119 -1.26 9.40 -4.49
C TRP A 119 -0.20 10.48 -4.43
N ILE A 120 0.26 10.79 -3.23
CA ILE A 120 1.47 11.57 -3.03
C ILE A 120 2.62 10.59 -3.16
N VAL A 121 3.46 10.79 -4.17
CA VAL A 121 4.59 9.93 -4.49
C VAL A 121 5.88 10.63 -4.09
N LEU A 122 6.66 9.97 -3.24
CA LEU A 122 7.92 10.48 -2.72
C LEU A 122 9.07 9.79 -3.46
N TYR A 123 9.87 10.56 -4.15
CA TYR A 123 11.03 10.11 -4.92
C TYR A 123 12.32 10.48 -4.20
N THR A 124 13.28 9.57 -4.16
CA THR A 124 14.64 9.83 -3.66
C THR A 124 15.69 9.77 -4.77
N ASP A 125 15.28 9.44 -5.99
CA ASP A 125 16.16 9.34 -7.16
C ASP A 125 15.37 9.61 -8.45
N SER A 126 15.98 10.29 -9.41
CA SER A 126 15.40 10.57 -10.73
C SER A 126 15.02 9.31 -11.51
N SER A 127 15.80 8.23 -11.38
CA SER A 127 15.53 6.95 -12.05
C SER A 127 14.25 6.27 -11.62
N GLN A 128 13.66 6.68 -10.51
CA GLN A 128 12.41 6.12 -10.00
C GLN A 128 11.19 6.56 -10.82
N LYS A 129 11.26 7.76 -11.46
CA LYS A 129 10.20 8.29 -12.31
C LYS A 129 9.95 7.43 -13.56
N GLU A 130 11.00 6.82 -14.10
CA GLU A 130 10.91 6.01 -15.32
C GLU A 130 10.31 4.63 -15.09
N ARG A 131 10.29 4.15 -13.85
CA ARG A 131 9.88 2.77 -13.49
C ARG A 131 8.39 2.60 -13.20
N MET A 132 7.59 3.65 -13.30
CA MET A 132 6.20 3.65 -12.81
C MET A 132 5.22 2.82 -13.65
N TRP A 133 5.55 2.46 -14.88
CA TRP A 133 4.68 1.64 -15.73
C TRP A 133 4.67 0.18 -15.24
N GLY A 134 3.55 -0.23 -14.59
CA GLY A 134 3.31 -1.60 -14.16
C GLY A 134 3.75 -1.96 -12.75
N ALA A 135 4.36 -1.05 -11.99
CA ALA A 135 4.67 -1.30 -10.59
C ALA A 135 3.47 -0.94 -9.72
N GLY A 136 2.82 -1.94 -9.12
CA GLY A 136 1.75 -1.70 -8.13
C GLY A 136 2.24 -0.84 -6.95
N ILE A 137 1.29 -0.21 -6.25
CA ILE A 137 1.55 0.60 -5.06
C ILE A 137 2.11 -0.29 -3.97
N ASP A 138 3.41 -0.20 -3.73
CA ASP A 138 4.11 -1.06 -2.77
C ASP A 138 5.25 -0.33 -2.07
N ASN A 139 5.01 0.04 -0.81
CA ASN A 139 6.01 0.68 0.05
C ASN A 139 7.07 -0.29 0.62
N ARG A 140 7.02 -1.59 0.28
CA ARG A 140 8.01 -2.59 0.72
C ARG A 140 9.35 -2.46 0.00
N LYS A 141 9.36 -1.79 -1.15
CA LYS A 141 10.58 -1.63 -1.94
C LYS A 141 11.60 -0.79 -1.19
N LYS A 142 12.81 -1.33 -1.02
CA LYS A 142 13.91 -0.63 -0.35
C LYS A 142 14.32 0.69 -1.04
N LYS A 143 14.13 0.79 -2.35
CA LYS A 143 14.57 1.92 -3.18
C LYS A 143 13.44 2.82 -3.66
N GLY A 144 12.23 2.76 -3.05
CA GLY A 144 11.09 3.59 -3.47
C GLY A 144 10.60 3.33 -4.90
N PRO A 145 9.75 4.18 -5.47
CA PRO A 145 9.12 5.30 -4.80
C PRO A 145 8.19 4.88 -3.66
N TRP A 146 7.87 5.81 -2.75
CA TRP A 146 6.95 5.56 -1.65
C TRP A 146 5.66 6.34 -1.86
N TYR A 147 4.56 5.74 -1.43
CA TYR A 147 3.21 6.22 -1.71
C TYR A 147 2.49 6.56 -0.43
N ILE A 148 1.85 7.73 -0.40
CA ILE A 148 0.98 8.19 0.67
C ILE A 148 -0.36 8.58 0.03
N ALA A 149 -1.48 8.20 0.65
CA ALA A 149 -2.80 8.56 0.14
C ALA A 149 -2.93 10.08 0.01
N CYS A 150 -3.32 10.57 -1.17
CA CYS A 150 -3.55 11.99 -1.43
C CYS A 150 -4.90 12.41 -0.85
N THR A 151 -4.96 12.53 0.48
CA THR A 151 -6.10 13.16 1.15
C THR A 151 -5.81 14.64 1.34
N LYS A 152 -6.87 15.46 1.49
CA LYS A 152 -6.71 16.90 1.74
C LYS A 152 -5.84 17.17 2.96
N GLU A 153 -6.03 16.41 4.04
CA GLU A 153 -5.25 16.55 5.26
C GLU A 153 -3.77 16.20 5.03
N ASN A 154 -3.49 15.07 4.36
CA ASN A 154 -2.13 14.64 4.08
C ASN A 154 -1.41 15.65 3.18
N LEU A 155 -2.09 16.12 2.13
CA LEU A 155 -1.52 17.08 1.18
C LEU A 155 -1.15 18.37 1.89
N THR A 156 -2.07 18.95 2.70
CA THR A 156 -1.80 20.18 3.46
C THR A 156 -0.58 20.02 4.37
N VAL A 157 -0.56 18.94 5.16
CA VAL A 157 0.53 18.73 6.12
C VAL A 157 1.87 18.52 5.41
N ILE A 158 1.92 17.69 4.37
CA ILE A 158 3.16 17.42 3.63
C ILE A 158 3.66 18.71 2.96
N THR A 159 2.78 19.50 2.34
CA THR A 159 3.15 20.77 1.71
C THR A 159 3.77 21.75 2.73
N GLU A 160 3.17 21.91 3.90
CA GLU A 160 3.71 22.78 4.95
C GLU A 160 5.13 22.36 5.38
N TYR A 161 5.37 21.06 5.52
CA TYR A 161 6.69 20.54 5.91
C TYR A 161 7.71 20.65 4.79
N ILE A 162 7.32 20.42 3.52
CA ILE A 162 8.22 20.57 2.36
C ILE A 162 8.67 22.02 2.23
N ILE A 163 7.76 22.99 2.29
CA ILE A 163 8.09 24.40 2.21
C ILE A 163 9.11 24.78 3.31
N LYS A 164 8.96 24.20 4.49
CA LYS A 164 9.82 24.54 5.64
C LYS A 164 11.15 23.82 5.65
N TYR A 165 11.20 22.54 5.29
CA TYR A 165 12.36 21.68 5.51
C TYR A 165 13.00 21.12 4.23
N ALA A 166 12.32 21.23 3.09
CA ALA A 166 12.80 20.77 1.80
C ALA A 166 12.50 21.80 0.68
N PRO A 167 12.88 23.08 0.84
CA PRO A 167 12.53 24.14 -0.12
C PRO A 167 13.04 23.85 -1.54
N HIS A 168 14.10 23.05 -1.68
CA HIS A 168 14.65 22.64 -2.98
C HIS A 168 13.66 21.85 -3.85
N ILE A 169 12.62 21.26 -3.24
CA ILE A 169 11.58 20.53 -3.97
C ILE A 169 10.52 21.49 -4.53
N CYS A 170 10.32 22.66 -3.92
CA CYS A 170 9.33 23.64 -4.31
C CYS A 170 9.69 24.45 -5.57
N ASP A 171 10.92 24.33 -6.06
CA ASP A 171 11.38 25.03 -7.27
C ASP A 171 10.78 24.42 -8.56
N ASP A 172 10.16 23.25 -8.50
CA ASP A 172 9.42 22.66 -9.63
C ASP A 172 7.92 23.02 -9.50
N PRO A 173 7.36 23.87 -10.40
CA PRO A 173 5.96 24.28 -10.37
C PRO A 173 4.95 23.13 -10.53
N ASN A 174 5.41 21.94 -10.91
CA ASN A 174 4.56 20.75 -11.09
C ASN A 174 4.37 19.91 -9.81
N VAL A 175 4.95 20.32 -8.69
CA VAL A 175 4.95 19.51 -7.46
C VAL A 175 3.57 19.40 -6.81
N PHE A 176 2.68 20.39 -7.02
CA PHE A 176 1.42 20.45 -6.24
C PHE A 176 0.15 20.75 -7.05
N PHE A 177 0.17 20.64 -8.39
CA PHE A 177 -1.02 20.91 -9.22
C PHE A 177 -1.32 19.76 -10.17
#